data_8c7083c2c51364e9b83004b59a351681
#
_entry.id   8c7083c2c51364e9b83004b59a351681
#
_cell.length_a   1.000
_cell.length_b   1.000
_cell.length_c   1.000
_cell.angle_alpha   90.00
_cell.angle_beta   90.00
_cell.angle_gamma   90.00
#
_symmetry.space_group_name_H-M   'P 1'
#
loop_
_entity.id
_entity.type
_entity.pdbx_description
1 polymer ?
#
loop_
_entity_poly.entity_id
_entity_poly.type
_entity_poly.pdbx_seq_one_letter_code
_entity_poly.pdbx_strand_id
1 'polypeptide(L)'
;ISGYMQTANRKFCRNSVVNAVINVKYQMMTDAFIDAFLNIDIDKMMFIDDVSLCTIFANTLDNAIEVCRKIDDAAKRKLELRCRYTENGYFSFELINSQNQ
;
A
#
# COMPACT_ATOMS: atom_id res chain seq x y z
N ILE A 1 7.21 -1.67 -25.57
CA ILE A 1 6.37 -2.40 -24.70
C ILE A 1 6.97 -2.72 -23.38
N SER A 2 8.26 -2.98 -23.37
CA SER A 2 8.93 -3.17 -22.11
C SER A 2 8.82 -1.94 -21.21
N GLY A 3 8.60 -0.78 -21.81
CA GLY A 3 8.51 0.45 -21.04
C GLY A 3 7.36 0.45 -20.04
N TYR A 4 6.23 -0.12 -20.41
CA TYR A 4 5.10 -0.09 -19.49
C TYR A 4 5.31 -1.04 -18.30
N MET A 5 6.11 -2.08 -18.48
CA MET A 5 6.43 -2.96 -17.37
C MET A 5 7.30 -2.25 -16.35
N GLN A 6 8.16 -1.36 -16.81
CA GLN A 6 9.01 -0.61 -15.90
C GLN A 6 8.21 0.35 -15.06
N THR A 7 7.18 0.96 -15.62
CA THR A 7 6.38 1.91 -14.87
C THR A 7 5.58 1.24 -13.77
N ALA A 8 5.33 -0.06 -13.89
CA ALA A 8 4.56 -0.77 -12.87
C ALA A 8 5.41 -1.22 -11.70
N ASN A 9 6.73 -1.00 -11.77
CA ASN A 9 7.61 -1.51 -10.74
C ASN A 9 8.26 -0.38 -9.98
N ARG A 10 7.57 0.10 -8.95
CA ARG A 10 8.05 1.19 -8.11
C ARG A 10 8.73 0.64 -6.87
N LYS A 11 9.57 1.46 -6.27
CA LYS A 11 10.21 1.09 -5.01
C LYS A 11 9.53 1.85 -3.88
N PHE A 12 8.66 1.16 -3.16
CA PHE A 12 7.97 1.74 -2.02
C PHE A 12 8.70 1.50 -0.72
N CYS A 13 9.44 0.39 -0.61
CA CYS A 13 10.21 0.08 0.58
C CYS A 13 11.39 -0.80 0.21
N ARG A 14 12.28 -1.02 1.16
CA ARG A 14 13.50 -1.80 0.90
C ARG A 14 13.29 -3.30 0.94
N ASN A 15 12.24 -3.75 1.59
CA ASN A 15 11.93 -5.18 1.61
C ASN A 15 11.34 -5.56 0.27
N SER A 16 12.07 -6.35 -0.51
CA SER A 16 11.67 -6.63 -1.89
C SER A 16 10.40 -7.46 -1.97
N VAL A 17 10.17 -8.33 -1.00
CA VAL A 17 8.96 -9.17 -1.00
C VAL A 17 7.74 -8.31 -0.74
N VAL A 18 7.80 -7.48 0.30
CA VAL A 18 6.71 -6.57 0.63
C VAL A 18 6.51 -5.58 -0.51
N ASN A 19 7.61 -5.09 -1.09
CA ASN A 19 7.52 -4.14 -2.18
C ASN A 19 6.76 -4.72 -3.37
N ALA A 20 6.96 -5.99 -3.67
CA ALA A 20 6.25 -6.63 -4.76
C ALA A 20 4.75 -6.66 -4.52
N VAL A 21 4.34 -6.98 -3.29
CA VAL A 21 2.93 -6.99 -2.94
C VAL A 21 2.34 -5.60 -3.07
N ILE A 22 3.05 -4.59 -2.57
CA ILE A 22 2.55 -3.22 -2.62
C ILE A 22 2.40 -2.75 -4.05
N ASN A 23 3.32 -3.14 -4.94
CA ASN A 23 3.21 -2.78 -6.34
C ASN A 23 1.94 -3.33 -6.97
N VAL A 24 1.60 -4.58 -6.67
CA VAL A 24 0.36 -5.16 -7.18
C VAL A 24 -0.85 -4.37 -6.71
N LYS A 25 -0.88 -4.04 -5.42
CA LYS A 25 -2.00 -3.29 -4.86
C LYS A 25 -2.05 -1.87 -5.40
N TYR A 26 -0.89 -1.25 -5.59
CA TYR A 26 -0.84 0.09 -6.14
C TYR A 26 -1.41 0.13 -7.56
N GLN A 27 -1.12 -0.89 -8.35
CA GLN A 27 -1.69 -0.98 -9.69
C GLN A 27 -3.21 -1.07 -9.62
N MET A 28 -3.73 -1.83 -8.66
CA MET A 28 -5.17 -1.92 -8.47
C MET A 28 -5.77 -0.57 -8.09
N MET A 29 -5.07 0.18 -7.27
CA MET A 29 -5.53 1.52 -6.89
C MET A 29 -5.57 2.44 -8.11
N THR A 30 -4.53 2.39 -8.92
CA THR A 30 -4.47 3.21 -10.13
C THR A 30 -5.60 2.84 -11.08
N ASP A 31 -5.85 1.56 -11.26
CA ASP A 31 -6.91 1.09 -12.15
C ASP A 31 -8.29 1.52 -11.64
N ALA A 32 -8.43 1.68 -10.34
CA ALA A 32 -9.69 2.10 -9.72
C ALA A 32 -9.78 3.62 -9.57
N PHE A 33 -8.83 4.36 -10.12
CA PHE A 33 -8.79 5.83 -10.04
C PHE A 33 -8.74 6.32 -8.61
N ILE A 34 -7.97 5.64 -7.77
CA ILE A 34 -7.78 6.02 -6.37
C ILE A 34 -6.51 6.85 -6.26
N ASP A 35 -6.62 8.01 -5.63
CA ASP A 35 -5.47 8.87 -5.34
C ASP A 35 -4.79 8.31 -4.10
N ALA A 36 -3.70 7.58 -4.29
CA ALA A 36 -3.05 6.85 -3.23
C ALA A 36 -1.72 7.48 -2.86
N PHE A 37 -1.49 7.63 -1.56
CA PHE A 37 -0.21 8.07 -1.02
C PHE A 37 0.31 7.00 -0.08
N LEU A 38 1.46 6.43 -0.41
CA LEU A 38 2.05 5.35 0.35
C LEU A 38 3.41 5.78 0.88
N ASN A 39 3.53 5.84 2.20
CA ASN A 39 4.78 6.18 2.86
C ASN A 39 5.17 5.01 3.76
N ILE A 40 6.06 4.17 3.26
CA ILE A 40 6.41 2.93 3.94
C ILE A 40 7.89 2.93 4.25
N ASP A 41 8.21 2.97 5.52
CA ASP A 41 9.59 3.07 6.01
C ASP A 41 9.89 1.83 6.85
N ILE A 42 10.05 0.69 6.18
CA ILE A 42 10.45 -0.55 6.80
C ILE A 42 11.56 -1.13 5.94
N ASP A 43 12.78 -1.00 6.38
CA ASP A 43 13.89 -1.44 5.56
C ASP A 43 14.56 -2.69 6.09
N LYS A 44 14.41 -2.98 7.35
CA LYS A 44 15.10 -4.11 7.92
C LYS A 44 14.15 -5.12 8.49
N MET A 45 14.71 -6.25 8.80
CA MET A 45 13.98 -7.27 9.40
C MET A 45 13.51 -6.83 10.73
N MET A 46 12.34 -7.07 10.96
CA MET A 46 11.69 -6.80 12.21
C MET A 46 11.36 -8.13 12.85
N PHE A 47 10.60 -8.10 13.90
CA PHE A 47 10.13 -9.32 14.52
C PHE A 47 9.07 -10.02 13.68
N ILE A 48 8.56 -9.33 12.68
CA ILE A 48 7.51 -9.87 11.82
C ILE A 48 8.15 -10.41 10.54
N ASP A 49 7.84 -11.64 10.19
CA ASP A 49 8.40 -12.25 8.99
C ASP A 49 7.74 -11.72 7.73
N ASP A 50 8.36 -11.99 6.58
CA ASP A 50 7.89 -11.47 5.31
C ASP A 50 6.47 -11.91 4.98
N VAL A 51 6.14 -13.17 5.26
CA VAL A 51 4.82 -13.68 4.93
C VAL A 51 3.75 -12.94 5.73
N SER A 52 4.01 -12.73 7.02
CA SER A 52 3.06 -12.00 7.87
C SER A 52 2.92 -10.56 7.43
N LEU A 53 4.03 -9.93 7.08
CA LEU A 53 3.98 -8.54 6.59
C LEU A 53 3.17 -8.45 5.31
N CYS A 54 3.42 -9.36 4.37
CA CYS A 54 2.68 -9.35 3.11
C CYS A 54 1.19 -9.54 3.36
N THR A 55 0.84 -10.42 4.29
CA THR A 55 -0.56 -10.65 4.62
C THR A 55 -1.22 -9.41 5.19
N ILE A 56 -0.51 -8.72 6.09
CA ILE A 56 -1.03 -7.50 6.69
C ILE A 56 -1.27 -6.44 5.62
N PHE A 57 -0.27 -6.20 4.76
CA PHE A 57 -0.42 -5.18 3.73
C PHE A 57 -1.49 -5.56 2.71
N ALA A 58 -1.51 -6.82 2.29
CA ALA A 58 -2.47 -7.24 1.28
C ALA A 58 -3.90 -7.10 1.80
N ASN A 59 -4.16 -7.59 3.00
CA ASN A 59 -5.52 -7.53 3.54
C ASN A 59 -5.95 -6.10 3.81
N THR A 60 -5.07 -5.31 4.39
CA THR A 60 -5.41 -3.93 4.71
C THR A 60 -5.68 -3.12 3.45
N LEU A 61 -4.82 -3.26 2.45
CA LEU A 61 -4.98 -2.50 1.22
C LEU A 61 -6.17 -3.00 0.41
N ASP A 62 -6.43 -4.30 0.40
CA ASP A 62 -7.61 -4.82 -0.30
C ASP A 62 -8.89 -4.24 0.28
N ASN A 63 -8.99 -4.19 1.61
CA ASN A 63 -10.17 -3.63 2.26
C ASN A 63 -10.33 -2.16 1.92
N ALA A 64 -9.23 -1.41 1.95
CA ALA A 64 -9.28 0.02 1.65
C ALA A 64 -9.66 0.28 0.21
N ILE A 65 -9.14 -0.53 -0.71
CA ILE A 65 -9.47 -0.39 -2.13
C ILE A 65 -10.95 -0.66 -2.34
N GLU A 66 -11.47 -1.68 -1.69
CA GLU A 66 -12.88 -2.02 -1.84
C GLU A 66 -13.77 -0.89 -1.35
N VAL A 67 -13.43 -0.30 -0.22
CA VAL A 67 -14.19 0.83 0.31
C VAL A 67 -14.15 2.00 -0.68
N CYS A 68 -12.96 2.30 -1.22
CA CYS A 68 -12.83 3.40 -2.17
C CYS A 68 -13.63 3.16 -3.44
N ARG A 69 -13.69 1.92 -3.90
CA ARG A 69 -14.42 1.60 -5.14
C ARG A 69 -15.91 1.87 -5.01
N LYS A 70 -16.43 1.87 -3.78
CA LYS A 70 -17.84 2.14 -3.56
C LYS A 70 -18.18 3.61 -3.61
N ILE A 71 -17.17 4.47 -3.69
CA ILE A 71 -17.40 5.90 -3.83
C ILE A 71 -17.65 6.21 -5.29
N ASP A 72 -18.83 6.77 -5.59
CA ASP A 72 -19.24 7.02 -6.95
C ASP A 72 -18.34 8.03 -7.65
N ASP A 73 -17.99 9.10 -6.94
CA ASP A 73 -17.16 10.15 -7.51
C ASP A 73 -15.69 9.78 -7.37
N ALA A 74 -15.08 9.41 -8.48
CA ALA A 74 -13.68 8.97 -8.47
C ALA A 74 -12.75 10.05 -7.93
N ALA A 75 -13.10 11.32 -8.12
CA ALA A 75 -12.26 12.40 -7.61
C ALA A 75 -12.18 12.41 -6.09
N LYS A 76 -13.07 11.72 -5.42
CA LYS A 76 -13.08 11.66 -3.96
C LYS A 76 -12.45 10.40 -3.41
N ARG A 77 -11.92 9.54 -4.28
CA ARG A 77 -11.29 8.29 -3.86
C ARG A 77 -9.86 8.56 -3.44
N LYS A 78 -9.61 8.55 -2.14
CA LYS A 78 -8.28 8.82 -1.60
C LYS A 78 -7.91 7.77 -0.58
N LEU A 79 -6.63 7.40 -0.60
CA LEU A 79 -6.10 6.40 0.31
C LEU A 79 -4.71 6.82 0.72
N GLU A 80 -4.45 6.81 2.02
CA GLU A 80 -3.13 7.16 2.52
C GLU A 80 -2.68 6.10 3.49
N LEU A 81 -1.48 5.56 3.26
CA LEU A 81 -0.90 4.56 4.14
C LEU A 81 0.43 5.07 4.64
N ARG A 82 0.60 5.09 5.95
CA ARG A 82 1.86 5.42 6.58
C ARG A 82 2.29 4.26 7.45
N CYS A 83 3.48 3.76 7.21
CA CYS A 83 4.00 2.63 7.92
C CYS A 83 5.45 2.89 8.25
N ARG A 84 5.84 2.67 9.50
CA ARG A 84 7.18 2.96 9.93
C ARG A 84 7.60 2.02 11.04
N TYR A 85 8.87 1.65 11.03
CA TYR A 85 9.48 0.85 12.06
C TYR A 85 10.62 1.65 12.67
N THR A 86 10.55 1.90 13.96
CA THR A 86 11.55 2.72 14.64
C THR A 86 12.63 1.85 15.25
N GLU A 87 13.76 2.49 15.57
CA GLU A 87 14.88 1.79 16.20
C GLU A 87 14.52 1.22 17.56
N ASN A 88 13.52 1.79 18.19
CA ASN A 88 13.08 1.31 19.50
C ASN A 88 12.19 0.09 19.40
N GLY A 89 11.93 -0.38 18.20
CA GLY A 89 11.13 -1.57 18.02
C GLY A 89 9.64 -1.30 17.87
N TYR A 90 9.27 -0.06 17.70
CA TYR A 90 7.86 0.27 17.48
C TYR A 90 7.50 0.11 16.01
N PHE A 91 6.40 -0.55 15.77
CA PHE A 91 5.85 -0.69 14.43
C PHE A 91 4.56 0.12 14.37
N SER A 92 4.57 1.15 13.55
CA SER A 92 3.44 2.05 13.40
C SER A 92 2.80 1.84 12.03
N PHE A 93 1.51 1.63 12.01
CA PHE A 93 0.78 1.35 10.78
C PHE A 93 -0.50 2.17 10.81
N GLU A 94 -0.60 3.12 9.91
CA GLU A 94 -1.76 4.01 9.87
C GLU A 94 -2.34 4.03 8.47
N LEU A 95 -3.61 3.73 8.37
CA LEU A 95 -4.32 3.75 7.10
C LEU A 95 -5.48 4.71 7.17
N ILE A 96 -5.51 5.64 6.22
CA ILE A 96 -6.60 6.61 6.10
C ILE A 96 -7.16 6.48 4.71
N ASN A 97 -8.45 6.24 4.61
CA ASN A 97 -9.08 6.16 3.29
C ASN A 97 -10.42 6.88 3.33
N SER A 98 -10.82 7.35 2.16
CA SER A 98 -12.09 8.03 2.03
C SER A 98 -13.24 7.07 2.25
N GLN A 99 -14.31 7.61 2.80
CA GLN A 99 -15.50 6.83 3.02
C GLN A 99 -16.68 7.53 2.36
N ASN A 100 -17.61 6.72 1.92
CA ASN A 100 -18.83 7.22 1.33
C ASN A 100 -19.76 7.61 2.47
N GLN A 101 -20.14 8.87 2.50
CA GLN A 101 -21.04 9.34 3.54
C GLN A 101 -22.36 9.79 2.98
#